data_1c7376704d9086d0fa2db596816a9ca2
#
_entry.id   1c7376704d9086d0fa2db596816a9ca2
#
_cell.length_a   1.000
_cell.length_b   1.000
_cell.length_c   1.000
_cell.angle_alpha   90.00
_cell.angle_beta   90.00
_cell.angle_gamma   90.00
#
_symmetry.space_group_name_H-M   'P 1'
#
loop_
_entity.id
_entity.type
_entity.pdbx_description
1 polymer ?
#
loop_
_entity_poly.entity_id
_entity_poly.type
_entity_poly.pdbx_seq_one_letter_code
_entity_poly.pdbx_strand_id
1 'polypeptide(L)'
;MDDIIRDMLAEEIPECVNVIRTAFKTVADEFGFTEENAPRFTAFATDDKRIYYQFSEEHKPMYVYLKGDKIVGYYSLAVLNEDEIELNNLAVLPEYRHGGIGRRLLEDCFTRAKALGAKKLKIGIVEENQVLRKWYESNGFIHLGTKKFDFFPFTCGYMEQELQ
;
A
#
# COMPACT_ATOMS: atom_id res chain seq x y z
N MET A 1 24.27 -5.22 -6.41
CA MET A 1 23.75 -3.84 -6.41
C MET A 1 22.86 -3.64 -5.21
N ASP A 2 23.00 -2.50 -4.58
CA ASP A 2 22.23 -2.19 -3.40
C ASP A 2 20.78 -1.89 -3.75
N ASP A 3 19.88 -2.29 -2.86
CA ASP A 3 18.47 -1.96 -3.00
C ASP A 3 18.26 -0.49 -2.60
N ILE A 4 17.35 0.19 -3.30
CA ILE A 4 17.08 1.61 -3.12
C ILE A 4 15.58 1.84 -2.98
N ILE A 5 15.20 2.73 -2.06
CA ILE A 5 13.84 3.26 -1.97
C ILE A 5 13.92 4.76 -2.24
N ARG A 6 13.15 5.23 -3.21
CA ARG A 6 13.15 6.65 -3.60
C ARG A 6 11.79 7.06 -4.14
N ASP A 7 11.63 8.36 -4.40
CA ASP A 7 10.42 8.88 -5.03
C ASP A 7 10.20 8.24 -6.40
N MET A 8 8.94 7.95 -6.71
CA MET A 8 8.52 7.49 -8.03
C MET A 8 8.69 8.62 -9.05
N LEU A 9 9.17 8.28 -10.24
CA LEU A 9 9.22 9.20 -11.37
C LEU A 9 7.99 9.00 -12.26
N ALA A 10 7.58 10.06 -12.97
CA ALA A 10 6.39 10.01 -13.81
C ALA A 10 6.44 8.90 -14.86
N GLU A 11 7.60 8.70 -15.49
CA GLU A 11 7.79 7.65 -16.51
C GLU A 11 7.73 6.24 -15.94
N GLU A 12 7.75 6.09 -14.61
CA GLU A 12 7.68 4.78 -13.95
C GLU A 12 6.26 4.35 -13.63
N ILE A 13 5.28 5.19 -13.88
CA ILE A 13 3.87 4.90 -13.54
C ILE A 13 3.41 3.56 -14.12
N PRO A 14 3.64 3.22 -15.40
CA PRO A 14 3.18 1.92 -15.91
C PRO A 14 3.81 0.73 -15.17
N GLU A 15 5.07 0.82 -14.81
CA GLU A 15 5.74 -0.25 -14.05
C GLU A 15 5.17 -0.36 -12.62
N CYS A 16 4.88 0.76 -11.98
CA CYS A 16 4.27 0.79 -10.66
C CYS A 16 2.85 0.22 -10.68
N VAL A 17 2.06 0.56 -11.69
CA VAL A 17 0.72 -0.01 -11.86
C VAL A 17 0.80 -1.53 -11.96
N ASN A 18 1.76 -2.06 -12.71
CA ASN A 18 1.97 -3.50 -12.80
C ASN A 18 2.31 -4.11 -11.43
N VAL A 19 3.18 -3.48 -10.67
CA VAL A 19 3.54 -3.96 -9.32
C VAL A 19 2.31 -4.01 -8.42
N ILE A 20 1.52 -2.94 -8.40
CA ILE A 20 0.31 -2.85 -7.58
C ILE A 20 -0.70 -3.92 -7.99
N ARG A 21 -1.03 -3.99 -9.27
CA ARG A 21 -2.04 -4.93 -9.77
C ARG A 21 -1.61 -6.38 -9.53
N THR A 22 -0.35 -6.70 -9.81
CA THR A 22 0.18 -8.06 -9.63
C THR A 22 0.16 -8.46 -8.16
N ALA A 23 0.60 -7.57 -7.28
CA ALA A 23 0.63 -7.84 -5.85
C ALA A 23 -0.78 -8.06 -5.27
N PHE A 24 -1.72 -7.17 -5.59
CA PHE A 24 -3.08 -7.26 -5.07
C PHE A 24 -3.91 -8.35 -5.75
N LYS A 25 -3.53 -8.77 -6.96
CA LYS A 25 -4.18 -9.90 -7.64
C LYS A 25 -4.03 -11.20 -6.84
N THR A 26 -2.94 -11.39 -6.11
CA THR A 26 -2.77 -12.56 -5.26
C THR A 26 -3.81 -12.60 -4.15
N VAL A 27 -4.17 -11.44 -3.60
CA VAL A 27 -5.25 -11.32 -2.60
C VAL A 27 -6.59 -11.61 -3.25
N ALA A 28 -6.83 -11.03 -4.43
CA ALA A 28 -8.08 -11.27 -5.16
C ALA A 28 -8.28 -12.76 -5.45
N ASP A 29 -7.23 -13.43 -5.91
CA ASP A 29 -7.29 -14.87 -6.22
C ASP A 29 -7.56 -15.71 -4.95
N GLU A 30 -6.93 -15.35 -3.83
CA GLU A 30 -7.10 -16.07 -2.58
C GLU A 30 -8.51 -15.95 -2.02
N PHE A 31 -9.11 -14.76 -2.10
CA PHE A 31 -10.40 -14.47 -1.48
C PHE A 31 -11.57 -14.45 -2.48
N GLY A 32 -11.30 -14.74 -3.75
CA GLY A 32 -12.36 -14.84 -4.77
C GLY A 32 -12.89 -13.49 -5.25
N PHE A 33 -12.07 -12.44 -5.22
CA PHE A 33 -12.47 -11.13 -5.74
C PHE A 33 -12.28 -11.08 -7.26
N THR A 34 -13.26 -10.50 -7.95
CA THR A 34 -13.26 -10.35 -9.40
C THR A 34 -13.63 -8.92 -9.78
N GLU A 35 -13.43 -8.56 -11.04
CA GLU A 35 -13.88 -7.25 -11.52
C GLU A 35 -15.38 -7.08 -11.39
N GLU A 36 -16.14 -8.18 -11.41
CA GLU A 36 -17.60 -8.14 -11.30
C GLU A 36 -18.06 -7.90 -9.86
N ASN A 37 -17.45 -8.61 -8.88
CA ASN A 37 -17.90 -8.50 -7.50
C ASN A 37 -17.13 -7.45 -6.68
N ALA A 38 -15.97 -7.01 -7.16
CA ALA A 38 -15.14 -6.05 -6.45
C ALA A 38 -14.44 -5.08 -7.42
N PRO A 39 -15.20 -4.32 -8.25
CA PRO A 39 -14.59 -3.45 -9.26
C PRO A 39 -13.74 -2.34 -8.64
N ARG A 40 -13.97 -1.99 -7.40
CA ARG A 40 -13.20 -0.95 -6.69
C ARG A 40 -11.99 -1.48 -5.96
N PHE A 41 -11.80 -2.81 -5.93
CA PHE A 41 -10.63 -3.39 -5.28
C PHE A 41 -9.36 -2.99 -6.03
N THR A 42 -8.28 -2.77 -5.28
CA THR A 42 -7.01 -2.22 -5.78
C THR A 42 -6.48 -2.95 -7.02
N ALA A 43 -6.56 -4.29 -7.05
CA ALA A 43 -6.09 -5.08 -8.20
C ALA A 43 -6.81 -4.71 -9.51
N PHE A 44 -8.05 -4.25 -9.44
CA PHE A 44 -8.88 -3.95 -10.62
C PHE A 44 -9.06 -2.45 -10.86
N ALA A 45 -9.06 -1.66 -9.79
CA ALA A 45 -9.30 -0.22 -9.89
C ALA A 45 -8.06 0.60 -10.23
N THR A 46 -6.85 0.03 -10.07
CA THR A 46 -5.60 0.74 -10.33
C THR A 46 -5.24 0.66 -11.80
N ASP A 47 -5.08 1.82 -12.43
CA ASP A 47 -4.59 1.93 -13.81
C ASP A 47 -3.66 3.14 -13.93
N ASP A 48 -3.04 3.30 -15.09
CA ASP A 48 -2.09 4.38 -15.34
C ASP A 48 -2.72 5.74 -15.14
N LYS A 49 -3.95 5.92 -15.59
CA LYS A 49 -4.67 7.18 -15.50
C LYS A 49 -4.91 7.61 -14.05
N ARG A 50 -5.33 6.65 -13.22
CA ARG A 50 -5.57 6.90 -11.79
C ARG A 50 -4.29 7.30 -11.06
N ILE A 51 -3.21 6.55 -11.30
CA ILE A 51 -1.92 6.84 -10.65
C ILE A 51 -1.36 8.17 -11.15
N TYR A 52 -1.49 8.45 -12.44
CA TYR A 52 -1.05 9.74 -12.98
C TYR A 52 -1.81 10.91 -12.33
N TYR A 53 -3.13 10.77 -12.15
CA TYR A 53 -3.93 11.80 -11.48
C TYR A 53 -3.46 12.02 -10.04
N GLN A 54 -3.22 10.95 -9.29
CA GLN A 54 -2.72 11.04 -7.91
C GLN A 54 -1.33 11.71 -7.88
N PHE A 55 -0.50 11.41 -8.87
CA PHE A 55 0.85 11.97 -8.98
C PHE A 55 0.82 13.46 -9.34
N SER A 56 0.09 13.82 -10.40
CA SER A 56 0.16 15.17 -11.01
C SER A 56 -0.79 16.17 -10.38
N GLU A 57 -1.99 15.73 -9.98
CA GLU A 57 -3.03 16.62 -9.45
C GLU A 57 -3.12 16.58 -7.92
N GLU A 58 -3.06 15.41 -7.32
CA GLU A 58 -3.12 15.28 -5.88
C GLU A 58 -1.77 15.46 -5.21
N HIS A 59 -0.67 15.41 -5.97
CA HIS A 59 0.69 15.48 -5.46
C HIS A 59 0.94 14.46 -4.35
N LYS A 60 0.37 13.28 -4.52
CA LYS A 60 0.46 12.22 -3.53
C LYS A 60 1.90 11.72 -3.43
N PRO A 61 2.48 11.62 -2.21
CA PRO A 61 3.81 11.04 -2.05
C PRO A 61 3.78 9.56 -2.45
N MET A 62 4.62 9.19 -3.41
CA MET A 62 4.70 7.85 -3.98
C MET A 62 6.15 7.41 -4.05
N TYR A 63 6.42 6.17 -3.64
CA TYR A 63 7.79 5.67 -3.50
C TYR A 63 7.91 4.29 -4.13
N VAL A 64 9.11 4.02 -4.66
CA VAL A 64 9.42 2.75 -5.31
C VAL A 64 10.59 2.07 -4.63
N TYR A 65 10.57 0.75 -4.61
CA TYR A 65 11.67 -0.09 -4.17
C TYR A 65 12.32 -0.70 -5.41
N LEU A 66 13.60 -0.40 -5.60
CA LEU A 66 14.35 -0.91 -6.74
C LEU A 66 15.33 -1.99 -6.31
N LYS A 67 15.31 -3.06 -7.07
CA LYS A 67 16.34 -4.10 -7.00
C LYS A 67 17.10 -4.02 -8.31
N GLY A 68 18.29 -3.39 -8.26
CA GLY A 68 18.96 -2.96 -9.48
C GLY A 68 18.11 -1.93 -10.22
N ASP A 69 17.81 -2.20 -11.49
CA ASP A 69 17.00 -1.30 -12.31
C ASP A 69 15.49 -1.65 -12.29
N LYS A 70 15.11 -2.70 -11.57
CA LYS A 70 13.74 -3.20 -11.58
C LYS A 70 12.97 -2.69 -10.37
N ILE A 71 11.77 -2.14 -10.59
CA ILE A 71 10.85 -1.80 -9.52
C ILE A 71 10.14 -3.08 -9.09
N VAL A 72 10.33 -3.45 -7.82
CA VAL A 72 9.75 -4.67 -7.25
C VAL A 72 8.80 -4.38 -6.08
N GLY A 73 8.77 -3.13 -5.61
CA GLY A 73 7.89 -2.72 -4.52
C GLY A 73 7.44 -1.28 -4.66
N TYR A 74 6.39 -0.93 -3.93
CA TYR A 74 5.75 0.38 -4.03
C TYR A 74 4.95 0.66 -2.76
N TYR A 75 4.85 1.92 -2.39
CA TYR A 75 3.83 2.39 -1.47
C TYR A 75 3.56 3.87 -1.71
N SER A 76 2.43 4.36 -1.22
CA SER A 76 2.11 5.77 -1.26
C SER A 76 1.49 6.21 0.05
N LEU A 77 1.42 7.53 0.24
CA LEU A 77 0.90 8.13 1.47
C LEU A 77 -0.26 9.07 1.14
N ALA A 78 -1.29 9.03 1.98
CA ALA A 78 -2.37 10.00 1.93
C ALA A 78 -2.32 10.84 3.20
N VAL A 79 -2.14 12.14 3.06
CA VAL A 79 -2.16 13.07 4.20
C VAL A 79 -3.63 13.32 4.57
N LEU A 80 -4.05 12.83 5.74
CA LEU A 80 -5.44 12.94 6.19
C LEU A 80 -5.69 14.28 6.89
N ASN A 81 -4.74 14.70 7.72
CA ASN A 81 -4.77 15.96 8.45
C ASN A 81 -3.35 16.27 8.96
N GLU A 82 -3.21 17.27 9.83
CA GLU A 82 -1.90 17.68 10.35
C GLU A 82 -1.16 16.58 11.09
N ASP A 83 -1.90 15.68 11.74
CA ASP A 83 -1.32 14.66 12.63
C ASP A 83 -1.36 13.25 12.05
N GLU A 84 -2.14 13.00 11.01
CA GLU A 84 -2.41 11.65 10.55
C GLU A 84 -2.11 11.46 9.06
N ILE A 85 -1.37 10.40 8.76
CA ILE A 85 -1.08 9.97 7.39
C ILE A 85 -1.55 8.51 7.25
N GLU A 86 -2.09 8.17 6.09
CA GLU A 86 -2.48 6.80 5.77
C GLU A 86 -1.49 6.20 4.78
N LEU A 87 -1.03 5.00 5.08
CA LEU A 87 -0.23 4.19 4.15
C LEU A 87 -1.19 3.53 3.17
N ASN A 88 -0.96 3.74 1.88
CA ASN A 88 -1.77 3.18 0.82
C ASN A 88 -0.96 2.24 -0.08
N ASN A 89 -1.58 1.14 -0.47
CA ASN A 89 -1.10 0.27 -1.55
C ASN A 89 0.35 -0.21 -1.37
N LEU A 90 0.71 -0.60 -0.16
CA LEU A 90 2.00 -1.26 0.06
C LEU A 90 2.02 -2.57 -0.73
N ALA A 91 2.88 -2.65 -1.71
CA ALA A 91 2.90 -3.75 -2.67
C ALA A 91 4.33 -4.24 -2.89
N VAL A 92 4.49 -5.56 -2.94
CA VAL A 92 5.75 -6.23 -3.32
C VAL A 92 5.39 -7.30 -4.33
N LEU A 93 6.12 -7.35 -5.44
CA LEU A 93 5.92 -8.41 -6.44
C LEU A 93 6.02 -9.78 -5.75
N PRO A 94 5.11 -10.74 -6.09
CA PRO A 94 5.06 -12.03 -5.38
C PRO A 94 6.39 -12.78 -5.34
N GLU A 95 7.16 -12.79 -6.43
CA GLU A 95 8.43 -13.48 -6.51
C GLU A 95 9.53 -12.86 -5.64
N TYR A 96 9.31 -11.66 -5.13
CA TYR A 96 10.26 -10.97 -4.24
C TYR A 96 9.81 -10.92 -2.79
N ARG A 97 8.73 -11.61 -2.46
CA ARG A 97 8.24 -11.68 -1.08
C ARG A 97 9.12 -12.59 -0.24
N HIS A 98 8.97 -12.45 1.10
CA HIS A 98 9.72 -13.23 2.10
C HIS A 98 11.22 -12.93 2.15
N GLY A 99 11.66 -11.86 1.47
CA GLY A 99 13.05 -11.37 1.54
C GLY A 99 13.21 -10.09 2.36
N GLY A 100 12.17 -9.68 3.10
CA GLY A 100 12.25 -8.50 3.96
C GLY A 100 11.94 -7.17 3.25
N ILE A 101 11.58 -7.19 1.98
CA ILE A 101 11.29 -5.95 1.22
C ILE A 101 10.09 -5.21 1.80
N GLY A 102 9.00 -5.94 2.11
CA GLY A 102 7.81 -5.33 2.70
C GLY A 102 8.13 -4.61 4.02
N ARG A 103 8.96 -5.22 4.85
CA ARG A 103 9.38 -4.61 6.11
C ARG A 103 10.24 -3.37 5.89
N ARG A 104 11.15 -3.40 4.93
CA ARG A 104 11.98 -2.24 4.60
C ARG A 104 11.12 -1.08 4.08
N LEU A 105 10.12 -1.37 3.25
CA LEU A 105 9.16 -0.38 2.79
C LEU A 105 8.38 0.22 3.97
N LEU A 106 7.94 -0.62 4.90
CA LEU A 106 7.21 -0.14 6.08
C LEU A 106 8.08 0.73 6.97
N GLU A 107 9.33 0.35 7.20
CA GLU A 107 10.29 1.17 7.95
C GLU A 107 10.57 2.51 7.28
N ASP A 108 10.72 2.50 5.95
CA ASP A 108 10.88 3.72 5.16
C ASP A 108 9.64 4.60 5.30
N CYS A 109 8.46 4.00 5.27
CA CYS A 109 7.19 4.70 5.48
C CYS A 109 7.14 5.40 6.83
N PHE A 110 7.54 4.72 7.91
CA PHE A 110 7.60 5.34 9.24
C PHE A 110 8.49 6.57 9.24
N THR A 111 9.68 6.45 8.65
CA THR A 111 10.64 7.55 8.58
C THR A 111 10.07 8.75 7.82
N ARG A 112 9.48 8.50 6.66
CA ARG A 112 8.94 9.59 5.83
C ARG A 112 7.69 10.23 6.43
N ALA A 113 6.81 9.42 7.01
CA ALA A 113 5.61 9.94 7.68
C ALA A 113 5.99 10.84 8.85
N LYS A 114 6.96 10.45 9.66
CA LYS A 114 7.48 11.30 10.73
C LYS A 114 8.07 12.60 10.21
N ALA A 115 8.84 12.51 9.12
CA ALA A 115 9.44 13.69 8.50
C ALA A 115 8.40 14.68 7.98
N LEU A 116 7.21 14.19 7.61
CA LEU A 116 6.08 15.01 7.19
C LEU A 116 5.28 15.56 8.38
N GLY A 117 5.66 15.23 9.60
CA GLY A 117 5.03 15.72 10.81
C GLY A 117 3.91 14.86 11.38
N ALA A 118 3.69 13.68 10.82
CA ALA A 118 2.60 12.81 11.28
C ALA A 118 2.91 12.25 12.68
N LYS A 119 1.88 12.17 13.49
CA LYS A 119 1.93 11.56 14.83
C LYS A 119 1.33 10.16 14.80
N LYS A 120 0.50 9.85 13.81
CA LYS A 120 -0.13 8.55 13.62
C LYS A 120 -0.04 8.11 12.17
N LEU A 121 0.21 6.83 11.99
CA LEU A 121 0.14 6.18 10.67
C LEU A 121 -1.03 5.23 10.68
N LYS A 122 -1.93 5.38 9.69
CA LYS A 122 -3.14 4.58 9.56
C LYS A 122 -3.06 3.68 8.35
N ILE A 123 -3.75 2.55 8.41
CA ILE A 123 -3.90 1.63 7.29
C ILE A 123 -5.31 1.07 7.23
N GLY A 124 -5.74 0.70 6.01
CA GLY A 124 -6.93 -0.09 5.78
C GLY A 124 -6.53 -1.45 5.20
N ILE A 125 -7.18 -2.50 5.66
CA ILE A 125 -6.90 -3.87 5.21
C ILE A 125 -8.21 -4.57 4.82
N VAL A 126 -8.06 -5.65 4.05
CA VAL A 126 -9.13 -6.64 3.91
C VAL A 126 -9.16 -7.42 5.23
N GLU A 127 -10.21 -7.24 6.03
CA GLU A 127 -10.28 -7.81 7.37
C GLU A 127 -10.13 -9.33 7.36
N GLU A 128 -10.68 -9.99 6.34
CA GLU A 128 -10.59 -11.44 6.19
C GLU A 128 -9.16 -11.95 5.98
N ASN A 129 -8.24 -11.04 5.58
CA ASN A 129 -6.84 -11.39 5.40
C ASN A 129 -6.11 -11.36 6.74
N GLN A 130 -6.29 -12.41 7.53
CA GLN A 130 -5.75 -12.50 8.88
C GLN A 130 -4.23 -12.59 8.92
N VAL A 131 -3.60 -13.14 7.88
CA VAL A 131 -2.14 -13.19 7.77
C VAL A 131 -1.57 -11.77 7.70
N LEU A 132 -2.21 -10.92 6.87
CA LEU A 132 -1.77 -9.52 6.73
C LEU A 132 -2.01 -8.75 8.02
N ARG A 133 -3.18 -8.94 8.67
CA ARG A 133 -3.48 -8.29 9.94
C ARG A 133 -2.41 -8.61 10.99
N LYS A 134 -2.06 -9.89 11.12
CA LYS A 134 -1.04 -10.33 12.09
C LYS A 134 0.33 -9.73 11.77
N TRP A 135 0.65 -9.61 10.48
CA TRP A 135 1.91 -9.00 10.06
C TRP A 135 1.98 -7.54 10.50
N TYR A 136 0.90 -6.76 10.30
CA TYR A 136 0.86 -5.38 10.78
C TYR A 136 0.89 -5.30 12.31
N GLU A 137 0.20 -6.19 12.99
CA GLU A 137 0.25 -6.24 14.46
C GLU A 137 1.67 -6.51 14.96
N SER A 138 2.40 -7.41 14.30
CA SER A 138 3.79 -7.72 14.65
C SER A 138 4.73 -6.53 14.40
N ASN A 139 4.30 -5.56 13.59
CA ASN A 139 5.05 -4.34 13.32
C ASN A 139 4.53 -3.14 14.12
N GLY A 140 3.74 -3.37 15.14
CA GLY A 140 3.33 -2.36 16.10
C GLY A 140 1.97 -1.70 15.86
N PHE A 141 1.23 -2.13 14.85
CA PHE A 141 -0.11 -1.59 14.61
C PHE A 141 -1.14 -2.20 15.56
N ILE A 142 -2.12 -1.40 15.95
CA ILE A 142 -3.28 -1.85 16.72
C ILE A 142 -4.52 -1.81 15.85
N HIS A 143 -5.40 -2.79 16.04
CA HIS A 143 -6.66 -2.88 15.31
C HIS A 143 -7.70 -1.98 15.96
N LEU A 144 -8.36 -1.14 15.15
CA LEU A 144 -9.33 -0.17 15.63
C LEU A 144 -10.77 -0.63 15.48
N GLY A 145 -11.08 -1.35 14.41
CA GLY A 145 -12.44 -1.75 14.10
C GLY A 145 -12.62 -2.09 12.64
N THR A 146 -13.87 -2.31 12.25
CA THR A 146 -14.21 -2.73 10.88
C THR A 146 -15.39 -1.94 10.35
N LYS A 147 -15.53 -1.96 9.01
CA LYS A 147 -16.70 -1.43 8.33
C LYS A 147 -16.98 -2.25 7.08
N LYS A 148 -18.24 -2.62 6.87
CA LYS A 148 -18.68 -3.32 5.67
C LYS A 148 -19.37 -2.32 4.74
N PHE A 149 -18.81 -2.16 3.53
CA PHE A 149 -19.42 -1.33 2.49
C PHE A 149 -20.18 -2.23 1.51
N ASP A 150 -21.30 -1.73 0.97
CA ASP A 150 -22.11 -2.51 0.03
C ASP A 150 -21.37 -2.85 -1.26
N PHE A 151 -20.44 -1.97 -1.68
CA PHE A 151 -19.70 -2.15 -2.94
C PHE A 151 -18.48 -3.08 -2.82
N PHE A 152 -18.17 -3.61 -1.63
CA PHE A 152 -17.11 -4.60 -1.44
C PHE A 152 -17.69 -5.92 -0.95
N PRO A 153 -17.22 -7.07 -1.48
CA PRO A 153 -17.61 -8.39 -0.95
C PRO A 153 -16.87 -8.75 0.34
N PHE A 154 -16.01 -7.88 0.83
CA PHE A 154 -15.22 -8.11 2.04
C PHE A 154 -15.43 -6.98 3.04
N THR A 155 -14.96 -7.19 4.26
CA THR A 155 -15.02 -6.22 5.34
C THR A 155 -13.72 -5.41 5.35
N CYS A 156 -13.81 -4.09 5.46
CA CYS A 156 -12.63 -3.24 5.64
C CYS A 156 -12.23 -3.22 7.12
N GLY A 157 -10.97 -3.50 7.40
CA GLY A 157 -10.40 -3.39 8.73
C GLY A 157 -9.51 -2.16 8.80
N TYR A 158 -9.46 -1.52 9.96
CA TYR A 158 -8.67 -0.31 10.18
C TYR A 158 -7.69 -0.52 11.31
N MET A 159 -6.46 -0.08 11.10
CA MET A 159 -5.38 -0.20 12.07
C MET A 159 -4.59 1.10 12.11
N GLU A 160 -3.90 1.33 13.22
CA GLU A 160 -3.04 2.51 13.35
C GLU A 160 -1.86 2.24 14.25
N GLN A 161 -0.84 3.08 14.12
CA GLN A 161 0.34 3.07 14.97
C GLN A 161 0.71 4.51 15.30
N GLU A 162 1.07 4.77 16.57
CA GLU A 162 1.62 6.07 16.94
C GLU A 162 3.06 6.17 16.48
N LEU A 163 3.40 7.34 15.91
CA LEU A 163 4.76 7.66 15.47
C LEU A 163 5.41 8.57 16.48
N GLN A 164 6.67 8.29 16.80
CA GLN A 164 7.42 9.08 17.77
C GLN A 164 8.60 9.80 17.19
#